data_11870fed7687948ff4388152b71726b3
#
_entry.id   11870fed7687948ff4388152b71726b3
#
_cell.length_a   1.000
_cell.length_b   1.000
_cell.length_c   1.000
_cell.angle_alpha   90.00
_cell.angle_beta   90.00
_cell.angle_gamma   90.00
#
_symmetry.space_group_name_H-M   'P 1'
#
loop_
_entity.id
_entity.type
_entity.pdbx_description
1 polymer ?
#
loop_
_entity_poly.entity_id
_entity_poly.type
_entity_poly.pdbx_seq_one_letter_code
_entity_poly.pdbx_strand_id
1 'polypeptide(L)'
;MKRVKNILLAIVLIIANACNSEQAPLSNRYPLTCSIQSRSENTPLSLPIGSQILLNAQGGLDIQNEIFTYNGSTWENENDYQWTNPEEEGHIIALYPTYPNNEYSLTNLYSTEELADVLIAQKTYEGKENITLQFKHLFSSLTIHIEETLLESIKDIQLTIPVKVNHISPQEGTFSIIEETHIVTQENHGEKTHSFIIPPAEACVLTLTLIMQDNTIHEHDLNPHTFLSGVQYECKVLKADQRPGIRNAEQLIAFNQLINGSYKENKYTLADFGEEINGEMVYRLLADITLTEEDCNKLEPMGIYTSYPFTGTFDGEGHTITNLEFKAYKGCGGFFGKIEENATIQNLNIENARGPIEKSDSEPRIGFIVGQCNGKIFNCHVTNSYLLETEANYSGGIAGSANNKIINCSVRNSTLAPTANSSGTIAGYLYKGEITNCYSSNDTISGKSTYNGGICGFAQNGTITNCYVYANENVNGQFIDYASSTTLTKCYYDISKSTLALIKTSKNCTTSPNYKYNNTSFTINNTPIYLLLNQWIGNDSTYLQWKTGTTIPAVFTTQ
;
A
#
# COMPACT_ATOMS: atom_id res chain seq x y z
N MET A 1 -28.37 -14.70 27.51
CA MET A 1 -26.92 -14.64 27.49
C MET A 1 -26.46 -14.59 26.03
N LYS A 2 -26.28 -13.39 25.50
CA LYS A 2 -25.74 -13.19 24.14
C LYS A 2 -24.23 -13.04 24.29
N ARG A 3 -23.47 -13.98 23.73
CA ARG A 3 -22.01 -13.86 23.58
C ARG A 3 -21.74 -12.73 22.59
N VAL A 4 -21.13 -11.66 23.09
CA VAL A 4 -20.54 -10.64 22.24
C VAL A 4 -19.31 -11.30 21.59
N LYS A 5 -19.38 -11.53 20.29
CA LYS A 5 -18.21 -11.93 19.50
C LYS A 5 -17.28 -10.73 19.45
N ASN A 6 -16.12 -10.84 20.05
CA ASN A 6 -15.02 -9.91 19.85
C ASN A 6 -14.70 -9.88 18.35
N ILE A 7 -14.93 -8.75 17.73
CA ILE A 7 -14.50 -8.51 16.35
C ILE A 7 -13.00 -8.28 16.43
N LEU A 8 -12.23 -9.33 16.12
CA LEU A 8 -10.80 -9.23 15.85
C LEU A 8 -10.69 -8.46 14.52
N LEU A 9 -10.34 -7.19 14.56
CA LEU A 9 -9.98 -6.44 13.36
C LEU A 9 -8.53 -6.77 13.06
N ALA A 10 -8.29 -7.88 12.37
CA ALA A 10 -7.00 -8.17 11.78
C ALA A 10 -6.90 -7.37 10.48
N ILE A 11 -6.21 -6.25 10.51
CA ILE A 11 -5.78 -5.57 9.28
C ILE A 11 -4.52 -6.30 8.84
N VAL A 12 -4.65 -7.25 7.94
CA VAL A 12 -3.52 -7.86 7.24
C VAL A 12 -3.08 -6.86 6.18
N LEU A 13 -2.06 -6.06 6.48
CA LEU A 13 -1.35 -5.33 5.45
C LEU A 13 -0.31 -6.29 4.87
N ILE A 14 -0.63 -6.88 3.72
CA ILE A 14 0.36 -7.59 2.92
C ILE A 14 1.19 -6.53 2.24
N ILE A 15 2.41 -6.44 2.68
CA ILE A 15 3.38 -5.55 2.11
C ILE A 15 4.36 -6.38 1.32
N ALA A 16 4.13 -6.42 0.04
CA ALA A 16 5.12 -6.85 -0.89
C ALA A 16 6.09 -5.70 -1.13
N ASN A 17 7.32 -5.88 -0.78
CA ASN A 17 8.37 -4.96 -1.16
C ASN A 17 9.01 -5.42 -2.46
N ALA A 18 8.90 -4.60 -3.47
CA ALA A 18 9.90 -4.56 -4.50
C ALA A 18 11.17 -3.94 -3.88
N CYS A 19 12.15 -4.76 -3.60
CA CYS A 19 13.50 -4.28 -3.31
C CYS A 19 14.08 -3.64 -4.56
N ASN A 20 14.07 -2.32 -4.65
CA ASN A 20 14.96 -1.58 -5.52
C ASN A 20 16.20 -1.18 -4.75
N SER A 21 17.06 -2.16 -4.46
CA SER A 21 18.47 -1.90 -4.20
C SER A 21 19.25 -2.24 -5.46
N GLU A 22 20.06 -1.31 -5.94
CA GLU A 22 21.02 -1.56 -7.01
C GLU A 22 21.83 -2.83 -6.74
N GLN A 23 21.90 -3.66 -7.74
CA GLN A 23 22.33 -5.04 -7.78
C GLN A 23 23.72 -5.32 -7.19
N ALA A 24 23.74 -6.18 -6.19
CA ALA A 24 24.83 -7.12 -5.99
C ALA A 24 24.44 -8.50 -6.58
N PRO A 25 25.37 -9.33 -7.03
CA PRO A 25 25.07 -10.52 -7.82
C PRO A 25 24.25 -11.59 -7.10
N LEU A 26 23.32 -12.13 -7.83
CA LEU A 26 22.17 -13.01 -7.52
C LEU A 26 22.50 -14.40 -6.92
N SER A 27 23.58 -14.63 -6.20
CA SER A 27 23.91 -16.03 -5.86
C SER A 27 23.52 -16.52 -4.46
N ASN A 28 23.09 -15.66 -3.52
CA ASN A 28 22.76 -16.11 -2.14
C ASN A 28 21.67 -15.29 -1.43
N ARG A 29 20.65 -14.79 -2.13
CA ARG A 29 19.55 -14.10 -1.45
C ARG A 29 18.44 -15.09 -1.10
N TYR A 30 18.09 -15.18 0.18
CA TYR A 30 16.82 -15.70 0.65
C TYR A 30 15.81 -14.54 0.60
N PRO A 31 14.87 -14.48 -0.34
CA PRO A 31 13.82 -13.49 -0.28
C PRO A 31 12.96 -13.81 0.95
N LEU A 32 12.75 -12.83 1.80
CA LEU A 32 11.97 -12.92 3.03
C LEU A 32 10.69 -12.11 2.86
N THR A 33 9.58 -12.59 3.41
CA THR A 33 8.34 -11.83 3.47
C THR A 33 7.99 -11.50 4.89
N CYS A 34 7.57 -10.25 5.09
CA CYS A 34 7.07 -9.79 6.35
C CYS A 34 5.62 -9.33 6.19
N SER A 35 4.71 -9.86 7.01
CA SER A 35 3.35 -9.36 7.15
C SER A 35 3.14 -8.85 8.56
N ILE A 36 2.56 -7.65 8.72
CA ILE A 36 2.26 -7.07 10.02
C ILE A 36 0.77 -7.26 10.30
N GLN A 37 0.46 -7.84 11.47
CA GLN A 37 -0.91 -7.98 11.99
C GLN A 37 -1.02 -7.20 13.29
N SER A 38 -2.11 -6.48 13.51
CA SER A 38 -2.38 -5.81 14.78
C SER A 38 -3.29 -6.66 15.66
N ARG A 39 -2.95 -6.78 16.94
CA ARG A 39 -3.82 -7.32 17.98
C ARG A 39 -4.04 -6.27 19.04
N SER A 40 -5.27 -5.99 19.42
CA SER A 40 -5.58 -5.17 20.59
C SER A 40 -5.65 -6.08 21.82
N GLU A 41 -4.79 -5.89 22.80
CA GLU A 41 -4.95 -6.52 24.11
C GLU A 41 -5.94 -5.73 24.97
N ASN A 42 -7.04 -6.38 25.32
CA ASN A 42 -8.00 -5.89 26.33
C ASN A 42 -7.85 -6.61 27.68
N THR A 43 -6.70 -7.19 27.98
CA THR A 43 -6.43 -7.79 29.29
C THR A 43 -5.85 -6.72 30.21
N PRO A 44 -6.46 -6.45 31.36
CA PRO A 44 -5.86 -5.55 32.35
C PRO A 44 -4.50 -6.08 32.79
N LEU A 45 -3.46 -5.27 32.61
CA LEU A 45 -2.12 -5.59 33.13
C LEU A 45 -2.14 -5.49 34.66
N SER A 46 -1.72 -6.56 35.34
CA SER A 46 -1.50 -6.56 36.79
C SER A 46 -0.01 -6.38 37.08
N LEU A 47 0.30 -5.35 37.86
CA LEU A 47 1.67 -5.10 38.31
C LEU A 47 2.02 -5.98 39.53
N PRO A 48 3.27 -6.49 39.63
CA PRO A 48 3.72 -7.27 40.79
C PRO A 48 3.67 -6.48 42.09
N ILE A 49 3.56 -7.19 43.22
CA ILE A 49 3.71 -6.56 44.55
C ILE A 49 5.10 -5.94 44.67
N GLY A 50 5.18 -4.71 45.19
CA GLY A 50 6.40 -3.91 45.28
C GLY A 50 6.67 -3.04 44.03
N SER A 51 5.84 -3.14 42.98
CA SER A 51 5.95 -2.20 41.85
C SER A 51 5.75 -0.74 42.33
N GLN A 52 6.54 0.14 41.73
CA GLN A 52 6.45 1.58 41.99
C GLN A 52 5.94 2.32 40.77
N ILE A 53 5.02 3.25 40.98
CA ILE A 53 4.48 4.13 39.96
C ILE A 53 4.74 5.57 40.30
N LEU A 54 4.92 6.41 39.28
CA LEU A 54 4.89 7.85 39.41
C LEU A 54 3.46 8.34 39.21
N LEU A 55 2.92 9.04 40.19
CA LEU A 55 1.53 9.49 40.21
C LEU A 55 1.43 11.00 40.26
N ASN A 56 0.54 11.53 39.44
CA ASN A 56 0.11 12.93 39.42
C ASN A 56 -1.42 12.98 39.49
N ALA A 57 -1.97 13.89 40.27
CA ALA A 57 -3.40 14.14 40.34
C ALA A 57 -3.67 15.63 40.49
N GLN A 58 -4.73 16.11 39.87
CA GLN A 58 -5.19 17.49 39.91
C GLN A 58 -6.71 17.54 40.02
N GLY A 59 -7.23 18.57 40.70
CA GLY A 59 -8.65 18.74 40.95
C GLY A 59 -9.13 17.95 42.17
N GLY A 60 -9.47 18.63 43.26
CA GLY A 60 -9.93 18.00 44.50
C GLY A 60 -8.90 17.15 45.25
N LEU A 61 -7.92 16.62 44.55
CA LEU A 61 -6.74 15.90 45.04
C LEU A 61 -5.52 16.49 44.33
N ASP A 62 -4.52 16.98 45.08
CA ASP A 62 -3.30 17.58 44.53
C ASP A 62 -2.10 16.68 44.86
N ILE A 63 -1.58 15.97 43.85
CA ILE A 63 -0.41 15.11 43.97
C ILE A 63 0.50 15.42 42.78
N GLN A 64 1.76 15.71 43.02
CA GLN A 64 2.72 16.07 41.98
C GLN A 64 4.00 15.24 42.06
N ASN A 65 4.22 14.39 41.04
CA ASN A 65 5.43 13.59 40.88
C ASN A 65 5.76 12.72 42.09
N GLU A 66 4.77 12.07 42.67
CA GLU A 66 4.94 11.23 43.86
C GLU A 66 5.00 9.75 43.51
N ILE A 67 5.83 9.01 44.25
CA ILE A 67 5.97 7.57 44.06
C ILE A 67 5.03 6.81 45.00
N PHE A 68 4.24 5.94 44.42
CA PHE A 68 3.37 5.00 45.13
C PHE A 68 3.85 3.59 44.91
N THR A 69 3.82 2.77 45.96
CA THR A 69 4.21 1.36 45.93
C THR A 69 2.99 0.46 46.03
N TYR A 70 2.91 -0.58 45.21
CA TYR A 70 1.82 -1.54 45.25
C TYR A 70 2.04 -2.63 46.30
N ASN A 71 1.14 -2.76 47.27
CA ASN A 71 1.23 -3.75 48.35
C ASN A 71 0.52 -5.08 48.03
N GLY A 72 -0.07 -5.24 46.84
CA GLY A 72 -0.87 -6.38 46.42
C GLY A 72 -2.39 -6.14 46.46
N SER A 73 -2.84 -5.04 47.05
CA SER A 73 -4.25 -4.64 47.11
C SER A 73 -4.47 -3.17 46.84
N THR A 74 -3.57 -2.32 47.34
CA THR A 74 -3.65 -0.87 47.23
C THR A 74 -2.29 -0.28 46.89
N TRP A 75 -2.31 0.98 46.43
CA TRP A 75 -1.13 1.81 46.22
C TRP A 75 -0.87 2.66 47.44
N GLU A 76 0.33 2.60 48.01
CA GLU A 76 0.73 3.28 49.24
C GLU A 76 1.86 4.27 49.01
N ASN A 77 1.82 5.37 49.73
CA ASN A 77 2.87 6.39 49.81
C ASN A 77 3.07 6.80 51.26
N GLU A 78 4.22 7.34 51.61
CA GLU A 78 4.54 7.82 52.98
C GLU A 78 3.74 9.06 53.37
N ASN A 79 3.20 9.81 52.42
CA ASN A 79 2.42 11.02 52.62
C ASN A 79 0.92 10.69 52.74
N ASP A 80 0.24 11.38 53.66
CA ASP A 80 -1.21 11.27 53.84
C ASP A 80 -1.91 12.35 53.00
N TYR A 81 -2.22 11.99 51.74
CA TYR A 81 -2.92 12.89 50.83
C TYR A 81 -4.39 12.97 51.16
N GLN A 82 -4.90 14.19 51.32
CA GLN A 82 -6.30 14.44 51.63
C GLN A 82 -6.98 15.23 50.52
N TRP A 83 -8.28 14.99 50.37
CA TRP A 83 -9.11 15.76 49.46
C TRP A 83 -9.17 17.21 49.88
N THR A 84 -8.70 18.12 49.02
CA THR A 84 -8.78 19.56 49.23
C THR A 84 -10.16 20.10 48.89
N ASN A 85 -10.81 19.54 47.86
CA ASN A 85 -12.20 19.77 47.53
C ASN A 85 -12.86 18.44 47.07
N PRO A 86 -13.63 17.77 47.94
CA PRO A 86 -14.18 16.47 47.69
C PRO A 86 -15.32 16.42 46.64
N GLU A 87 -15.80 17.56 46.20
CA GLU A 87 -16.88 17.67 45.19
C GLU A 87 -16.34 18.12 43.81
N GLU A 88 -15.03 18.31 43.68
CA GLU A 88 -14.40 18.75 42.46
C GLU A 88 -14.04 17.55 41.58
N GLU A 89 -14.36 17.65 40.28
CA GLU A 89 -13.88 16.73 39.28
C GLU A 89 -12.37 16.87 39.13
N GLY A 90 -11.67 15.75 39.04
CA GLY A 90 -10.23 15.72 38.88
C GLY A 90 -9.74 14.68 37.89
N HIS A 91 -8.44 14.77 37.64
CA HIS A 91 -7.75 13.87 36.72
C HIS A 91 -6.51 13.28 37.39
N ILE A 92 -6.30 11.98 37.22
CA ILE A 92 -5.14 11.25 37.73
C ILE A 92 -4.40 10.55 36.60
N ILE A 93 -3.06 10.64 36.66
CA ILE A 93 -2.16 9.99 35.72
C ILE A 93 -1.13 9.21 36.52
N ALA A 94 -0.93 7.95 36.17
CA ALA A 94 0.11 7.09 36.72
C ALA A 94 0.98 6.51 35.64
N LEU A 95 2.28 6.49 35.84
CA LEU A 95 3.28 5.92 34.91
C LEU A 95 4.10 4.83 35.61
N TYR A 96 4.45 3.80 34.86
CA TYR A 96 5.35 2.70 35.26
C TYR A 96 6.29 2.36 34.09
N PRO A 97 7.58 2.04 34.31
CA PRO A 97 8.29 2.10 35.59
C PRO A 97 8.63 3.54 36.02
N THR A 98 9.11 3.70 37.22
CA THR A 98 9.68 4.98 37.71
C THR A 98 11.13 5.12 37.29
N TYR A 99 11.57 6.34 37.04
CA TYR A 99 12.95 6.67 36.65
C TYR A 99 13.60 7.63 37.68
N PRO A 100 14.97 7.69 37.73
CA PRO A 100 15.68 8.64 38.55
C PRO A 100 15.18 10.09 38.34
N ASN A 101 15.03 10.83 39.41
CA ASN A 101 14.48 12.20 39.44
C ASN A 101 13.07 12.34 38.84
N ASN A 102 12.34 11.22 38.67
CA ASN A 102 11.03 11.18 38.01
C ASN A 102 11.03 11.73 36.57
N GLU A 103 12.18 11.60 35.88
CA GLU A 103 12.38 12.11 34.53
C GLU A 103 12.27 11.01 33.49
N TYR A 104 11.31 11.13 32.57
CA TYR A 104 11.12 10.28 31.38
C TYR A 104 11.81 10.92 30.18
N SER A 105 13.12 11.11 30.29
CA SER A 105 13.98 11.71 29.26
C SER A 105 14.50 10.65 28.26
N LEU A 106 15.00 11.09 27.11
CA LEU A 106 15.63 10.24 26.12
C LEU A 106 16.63 9.25 26.74
N THR A 107 17.52 9.74 27.62
CA THR A 107 18.56 8.93 28.26
C THR A 107 17.99 7.82 29.15
N ASN A 108 16.92 8.11 29.88
CA ASN A 108 16.28 7.13 30.76
C ASN A 108 15.46 6.10 29.98
N LEU A 109 14.76 6.56 28.92
CA LEU A 109 13.92 5.69 28.08
C LEU A 109 14.74 4.71 27.23
N TYR A 110 15.98 5.05 26.88
CA TYR A 110 16.89 4.22 26.07
C TYR A 110 18.15 3.82 26.84
N SER A 111 18.03 3.58 28.13
CA SER A 111 19.17 3.17 28.97
C SER A 111 19.80 1.83 28.55
N THR A 112 19.08 1.00 27.82
CA THR A 112 19.50 -0.31 27.32
C THR A 112 19.57 -0.39 25.79
N GLU A 113 19.68 0.74 25.09
CA GLU A 113 19.58 0.87 23.62
C GLU A 113 18.18 0.60 23.06
N GLU A 114 17.35 -0.19 23.75
CA GLU A 114 15.94 -0.38 23.40
C GLU A 114 15.06 0.66 24.11
N LEU A 115 13.94 1.01 23.47
CA LEU A 115 12.91 1.82 24.12
C LEU A 115 12.29 1.03 25.27
N ALA A 116 12.29 1.62 26.46
CA ALA A 116 11.63 1.00 27.60
C ALA A 116 10.11 0.93 27.41
N ASP A 117 9.51 -0.18 27.84
CA ASP A 117 8.05 -0.33 27.83
C ASP A 117 7.45 0.47 28.98
N VAL A 118 6.74 1.54 28.66
CA VAL A 118 6.10 2.41 29.63
C VAL A 118 4.60 2.13 29.66
N LEU A 119 4.09 1.86 30.87
CA LEU A 119 2.67 1.70 31.11
C LEU A 119 2.08 3.00 31.66
N ILE A 120 0.89 3.34 31.20
CA ILE A 120 0.14 4.51 31.65
C ILE A 120 -1.25 4.10 32.12
N ALA A 121 -1.70 4.71 33.23
CA ALA A 121 -3.10 4.70 33.64
C ALA A 121 -3.58 6.14 33.76
N GLN A 122 -4.73 6.42 33.17
CA GLN A 122 -5.37 7.73 33.23
C GLN A 122 -6.83 7.56 33.63
N LYS A 123 -7.30 8.35 34.56
CA LYS A 123 -8.70 8.33 35.00
C LYS A 123 -9.17 9.73 35.42
N THR A 124 -10.37 10.08 34.98
CA THR A 124 -11.12 11.18 35.54
C THR A 124 -11.94 10.64 36.73
N TYR A 125 -12.01 11.40 37.81
CA TYR A 125 -12.78 11.06 39.00
C TYR A 125 -13.65 12.24 39.44
N GLU A 126 -14.79 11.92 40.08
CA GLU A 126 -15.73 12.88 40.64
C GLU A 126 -15.84 12.66 42.17
N GLY A 127 -15.50 13.67 42.95
CA GLY A 127 -15.58 13.59 44.41
C GLY A 127 -14.68 12.53 45.02
N LYS A 128 -15.04 12.11 46.26
CA LYS A 128 -14.33 11.05 47.00
C LYS A 128 -14.72 9.67 46.56
N GLU A 129 -14.14 9.18 45.48
CA GLU A 129 -14.36 7.80 45.03
C GLU A 129 -13.11 6.92 45.24
N ASN A 130 -13.31 5.58 45.24
CA ASN A 130 -12.19 4.67 45.18
C ASN A 130 -11.65 4.65 43.77
N ILE A 131 -10.44 5.16 43.56
CA ILE A 131 -9.81 5.25 42.25
C ILE A 131 -9.14 3.93 41.92
N THR A 132 -9.60 3.28 40.88
CA THR A 132 -8.96 2.07 40.32
C THR A 132 -8.16 2.47 39.07
N LEU A 133 -6.85 2.19 39.07
CA LEU A 133 -5.96 2.44 37.96
C LEU A 133 -5.92 1.22 37.03
N GLN A 134 -6.19 1.45 35.76
CA GLN A 134 -6.07 0.43 34.70
C GLN A 134 -4.91 0.82 33.78
N PHE A 135 -3.82 0.07 33.85
CA PHE A 135 -2.63 0.30 33.06
C PHE A 135 -2.76 -0.26 31.66
N LYS A 136 -2.25 0.47 30.69
CA LYS A 136 -2.06 0.06 29.28
C LYS A 136 -0.67 0.46 28.82
N HIS A 137 -0.15 -0.22 27.82
CA HIS A 137 1.10 0.18 27.18
C HIS A 137 0.97 1.57 26.54
N LEU A 138 1.92 2.45 26.81
CA LEU A 138 1.98 3.78 26.19
C LEU A 138 2.49 3.69 24.74
N PHE A 139 3.36 2.73 24.46
CA PHE A 139 3.94 2.50 23.16
C PHE A 139 3.33 1.29 22.47
N SER A 140 3.61 1.11 21.19
CA SER A 140 3.28 -0.09 20.44
C SER A 140 4.38 -1.13 20.60
N SER A 141 4.07 -2.39 20.27
CA SER A 141 5.06 -3.45 20.15
C SER A 141 4.97 -4.15 18.81
N LEU A 142 6.11 -4.59 18.29
CA LEU A 142 6.20 -5.42 17.09
C LEU A 142 6.84 -6.75 17.46
N THR A 143 6.12 -7.85 17.28
CA THR A 143 6.65 -9.20 17.44
C THR A 143 6.97 -9.79 16.09
N ILE A 144 8.22 -10.17 15.90
CA ILE A 144 8.72 -10.81 14.68
C ILE A 144 8.72 -12.31 14.91
N HIS A 145 7.96 -13.04 14.10
CA HIS A 145 7.90 -14.49 14.08
C HIS A 145 8.80 -15.03 12.98
N ILE A 146 9.76 -15.86 13.33
CA ILE A 146 10.70 -16.47 12.39
C ILE A 146 10.25 -17.90 12.07
N GLU A 147 10.25 -18.23 10.79
CA GLU A 147 9.98 -19.60 10.35
C GLU A 147 11.05 -20.56 10.88
N GLU A 148 10.63 -21.75 11.33
CA GLU A 148 11.49 -22.75 11.98
C GLU A 148 12.71 -23.15 11.12
N THR A 149 12.56 -23.18 9.81
CA THR A 149 13.64 -23.53 8.86
C THR A 149 14.73 -22.48 8.75
N LEU A 150 14.49 -21.25 9.24
CA LEU A 150 15.44 -20.13 9.21
C LEU A 150 16.18 -19.92 10.53
N LEU A 151 15.66 -20.48 11.64
CA LEU A 151 16.16 -20.20 12.99
C LEU A 151 17.65 -20.44 13.17
N GLU A 152 18.15 -21.58 12.68
CA GLU A 152 19.59 -21.92 12.79
C GLU A 152 20.49 -21.10 11.85
N SER A 153 19.90 -20.46 10.83
CA SER A 153 20.65 -19.68 9.84
C SER A 153 20.81 -18.22 10.24
N ILE A 154 19.96 -17.70 11.13
CA ILE A 154 19.99 -16.31 11.58
C ILE A 154 20.84 -16.20 12.84
N LYS A 155 21.78 -15.27 12.85
CA LYS A 155 22.65 -14.94 13.98
C LYS A 155 22.05 -13.82 14.82
N ASP A 156 21.74 -12.68 14.18
CA ASP A 156 21.20 -11.50 14.85
C ASP A 156 20.02 -10.93 14.05
N ILE A 157 19.10 -10.28 14.78
CA ILE A 157 17.97 -9.55 14.22
C ILE A 157 18.11 -8.10 14.62
N GLN A 158 18.10 -7.21 13.64
CA GLN A 158 18.13 -5.77 13.89
C GLN A 158 16.86 -5.12 13.35
N LEU A 159 16.34 -4.18 14.12
CA LEU A 159 15.25 -3.34 13.69
C LEU A 159 15.70 -1.88 13.70
N THR A 160 15.70 -1.26 12.53
CA THR A 160 15.98 0.17 12.37
C THR A 160 14.67 0.94 12.50
N ILE A 161 14.60 1.84 13.47
CA ILE A 161 13.43 2.64 13.80
C ILE A 161 13.79 4.11 13.55
N PRO A 162 13.10 4.84 12.64
CA PRO A 162 13.49 6.19 12.23
C PRO A 162 13.11 7.29 13.21
N VAL A 163 12.44 6.96 14.31
CA VAL A 163 11.97 7.90 15.31
C VAL A 163 12.31 7.45 16.73
N LYS A 164 12.50 8.39 17.64
CA LYS A 164 12.67 8.15 19.07
C LYS A 164 11.66 8.93 19.89
N VAL A 165 11.29 8.38 21.05
CA VAL A 165 10.58 9.14 22.09
C VAL A 165 11.59 10.06 22.77
N ASN A 166 11.38 11.36 22.71
CA ASN A 166 12.26 12.35 23.31
C ASN A 166 11.98 12.54 24.81
N HIS A 167 10.71 12.62 25.16
CA HIS A 167 10.26 12.90 26.52
C HIS A 167 8.82 12.48 26.73
N ILE A 168 8.48 12.04 27.94
CA ILE A 168 7.10 11.86 28.41
C ILE A 168 6.82 12.89 29.49
N SER A 169 5.70 13.61 29.39
CA SER A 169 5.20 14.52 30.45
C SER A 169 4.41 13.70 31.48
N PRO A 170 4.92 13.54 32.70
CA PRO A 170 4.20 12.77 33.72
C PRO A 170 2.89 13.46 34.17
N GLN A 171 2.80 14.79 34.04
CA GLN A 171 1.64 15.58 34.46
C GLN A 171 0.50 15.49 33.42
N GLU A 172 0.85 15.33 32.14
CA GLU A 172 -0.13 15.31 31.05
C GLU A 172 -0.35 13.89 30.51
N GLY A 173 0.56 12.95 30.80
CA GLY A 173 0.54 11.61 30.22
C GLY A 173 0.74 11.60 28.70
N THR A 174 1.35 12.65 28.16
CA THR A 174 1.67 12.81 26.74
C THR A 174 3.16 12.58 26.50
N PHE A 175 3.54 12.30 25.25
CA PHE A 175 4.94 12.15 24.86
C PHE A 175 5.23 12.95 23.59
N SER A 176 6.51 13.25 23.39
CA SER A 176 7.02 13.86 22.17
C SER A 176 7.96 12.90 21.42
N ILE A 177 7.98 13.01 20.10
CA ILE A 177 8.81 12.20 19.21
C ILE A 177 9.78 13.12 18.48
N ILE A 178 10.97 12.61 18.21
CA ILE A 178 11.98 13.24 17.36
C ILE A 178 12.34 12.32 16.18
N GLU A 179 12.67 12.92 15.05
CA GLU A 179 13.18 12.20 13.87
C GLU A 179 14.67 11.88 14.10
N GLU A 180 14.93 10.81 14.80
CA GLU A 180 16.26 10.28 15.06
C GLU A 180 16.24 8.77 14.92
N THR A 181 16.98 8.27 13.95
CA THR A 181 17.09 6.83 13.66
C THR A 181 17.91 6.13 14.73
N HIS A 182 17.46 4.97 15.20
CA HIS A 182 18.23 4.07 16.05
C HIS A 182 18.04 2.63 15.61
N ILE A 183 18.99 1.77 15.98
CA ILE A 183 19.00 0.35 15.64
C ILE A 183 18.94 -0.43 16.95
N VAL A 184 17.96 -1.31 17.05
CA VAL A 184 17.85 -2.28 18.14
C VAL A 184 18.33 -3.64 17.62
N THR A 185 19.28 -4.26 18.30
CA THR A 185 19.84 -5.57 17.95
C THR A 185 19.49 -6.61 19.00
N GLN A 186 18.93 -7.74 18.57
CA GLN A 186 18.70 -8.91 19.42
C GLN A 186 19.44 -10.10 18.84
N GLU A 187 20.28 -10.77 19.66
CA GLU A 187 20.91 -12.03 19.28
C GLU A 187 19.85 -13.14 19.17
N ASN A 188 19.95 -13.92 18.11
CA ASN A 188 19.05 -15.07 17.93
C ASN A 188 19.68 -16.35 18.53
N HIS A 189 19.15 -16.80 19.65
CA HIS A 189 19.53 -18.06 20.28
C HIS A 189 18.64 -19.24 19.87
N GLY A 190 18.03 -19.20 18.69
CA GLY A 190 17.06 -20.20 18.21
C GLY A 190 15.64 -19.91 18.64
N GLU A 191 15.34 -18.68 19.02
CA GLU A 191 14.02 -18.24 19.42
C GLU A 191 13.13 -18.00 18.19
N LYS A 192 11.87 -18.44 18.28
CA LYS A 192 10.89 -18.26 17.18
C LYS A 192 10.31 -16.85 17.11
N THR A 193 10.46 -16.07 18.18
CA THR A 193 9.84 -14.75 18.30
C THR A 193 10.77 -13.74 18.93
N HIS A 194 10.81 -12.54 18.34
CA HIS A 194 11.55 -11.40 18.84
C HIS A 194 10.60 -10.20 18.93
N SER A 195 10.57 -9.52 20.07
CA SER A 195 9.64 -8.41 20.29
C SER A 195 10.39 -7.11 20.51
N PHE A 196 9.92 -6.04 19.86
CA PHE A 196 10.48 -4.71 19.89
C PHE A 196 9.41 -3.71 20.32
N ILE A 197 9.77 -2.75 21.15
CA ILE A 197 8.90 -1.63 21.49
C ILE A 197 9.09 -0.52 20.45
N ILE A 198 8.00 -0.06 19.88
CA ILE A 198 7.99 0.92 18.78
C ILE A 198 7.30 2.19 19.25
N PRO A 199 7.91 3.37 19.11
CA PRO A 199 7.22 4.63 19.33
C PRO A 199 5.98 4.74 18.45
N PRO A 200 4.84 5.23 18.94
CA PRO A 200 3.71 5.55 18.07
C PRO A 200 4.12 6.60 17.04
N ALA A 201 3.91 6.29 15.75
CA ALA A 201 4.30 7.16 14.65
C ALA A 201 3.39 6.92 13.44
N GLU A 202 3.11 7.99 12.69
CA GLU A 202 2.35 7.92 11.44
C GLU A 202 3.29 7.65 10.26
N ALA A 203 2.85 6.80 9.32
CA ALA A 203 3.58 6.48 8.10
C ALA A 203 5.06 6.11 8.31
N CYS A 204 5.36 5.42 9.40
CA CYS A 204 6.71 5.02 9.80
C CYS A 204 7.18 3.83 8.97
N VAL A 205 8.36 3.93 8.37
CA VAL A 205 9.03 2.82 7.67
C VAL A 205 10.08 2.25 8.61
N LEU A 206 9.90 1.00 9.03
CA LEU A 206 10.91 0.24 9.78
C LEU A 206 11.74 -0.57 8.80
N THR A 207 13.04 -0.72 9.04
CA THR A 207 13.90 -1.65 8.29
C THR A 207 14.27 -2.83 9.19
N LEU A 208 13.86 -4.03 8.77
CA LEU A 208 14.26 -5.29 9.39
C LEU A 208 15.53 -5.79 8.73
N THR A 209 16.60 -5.98 9.51
CA THR A 209 17.86 -6.53 9.05
C THR A 209 18.11 -7.88 9.72
N LEU A 210 18.29 -8.92 8.92
CA LEU A 210 18.69 -10.24 9.39
C LEU A 210 20.17 -10.46 9.08
N ILE A 211 20.95 -10.72 10.12
CA ILE A 211 22.37 -11.08 10.00
C ILE A 211 22.46 -12.60 10.09
N MET A 212 22.94 -13.24 9.03
CA MET A 212 23.03 -14.69 8.96
C MET A 212 24.30 -15.21 9.65
N GLN A 213 24.37 -16.52 9.95
CA GLN A 213 25.54 -17.15 10.56
C GLN A 213 26.80 -17.05 9.70
N ASP A 214 26.67 -16.94 8.38
CA ASP A 214 27.77 -16.71 7.44
C ASP A 214 28.14 -15.23 7.27
N ASN A 215 27.55 -14.33 8.09
CA ASN A 215 27.63 -12.88 8.04
C ASN A 215 27.03 -12.24 6.78
N THR A 216 26.25 -12.94 5.99
CA THR A 216 25.42 -12.27 4.97
C THR A 216 24.33 -11.46 5.64
N ILE A 217 23.96 -10.33 5.02
CA ILE A 217 22.99 -9.38 5.55
C ILE A 217 21.80 -9.33 4.59
N HIS A 218 20.61 -9.44 5.15
CA HIS A 218 19.34 -9.27 4.43
C HIS A 218 18.56 -8.12 5.06
N GLU A 219 18.34 -7.04 4.31
CA GLU A 219 17.58 -5.86 4.73
C GLU A 219 16.22 -5.83 4.04
N HIS A 220 15.20 -5.53 4.81
CA HIS A 220 13.82 -5.42 4.35
C HIS A 220 13.15 -4.20 4.98
N ASP A 221 12.79 -3.22 4.15
CA ASP A 221 11.94 -2.15 4.59
C ASP A 221 10.52 -2.67 4.78
N LEU A 222 10.01 -2.52 5.99
CA LEU A 222 8.61 -2.76 6.28
C LEU A 222 7.84 -1.54 5.78
N ASN A 223 6.81 -1.75 4.96
CA ASN A 223 6.06 -0.64 4.35
C ASN A 223 5.61 0.40 5.39
N PRO A 224 5.36 1.65 4.95
CA PRO A 224 4.86 2.69 5.84
C PRO A 224 3.65 2.22 6.63
N HIS A 225 3.76 2.21 7.94
CA HIS A 225 2.69 1.81 8.84
C HIS A 225 2.49 2.85 9.93
N THR A 226 1.24 3.01 10.38
CA THR A 226 0.92 3.86 11.54
C THR A 226 0.92 2.99 12.79
N PHE A 227 1.89 3.21 13.67
CA PHE A 227 1.97 2.54 14.96
C PHE A 227 1.19 3.32 16.00
N LEU A 228 0.16 2.71 16.57
CA LEU A 228 -0.73 3.32 17.56
C LEU A 228 -0.33 2.92 18.99
N SER A 229 -0.46 3.83 19.93
CA SER A 229 -0.20 3.56 21.36
C SER A 229 -0.95 2.32 21.87
N GLY A 230 -0.25 1.42 22.55
CA GLY A 230 -0.81 0.24 23.18
C GLY A 230 -1.28 -0.84 22.22
N VAL A 231 -0.91 -0.77 20.93
CA VAL A 231 -1.26 -1.77 19.93
C VAL A 231 -0.10 -2.72 19.70
N GLN A 232 -0.37 -4.01 19.69
CA GLN A 232 0.60 -5.04 19.32
C GLN A 232 0.50 -5.36 17.84
N TYR A 233 1.65 -5.46 17.18
CA TYR A 233 1.81 -5.80 15.77
C TYR A 233 2.60 -7.11 15.64
N GLU A 234 2.30 -7.89 14.62
CA GLU A 234 3.04 -9.13 14.33
C GLU A 234 3.63 -9.04 12.91
N CYS A 235 4.86 -9.48 12.77
CA CYS A 235 5.56 -9.63 11.48
C CYS A 235 6.01 -11.08 11.35
N LYS A 236 5.84 -11.69 10.17
CA LYS A 236 6.31 -13.05 9.90
C LYS A 236 7.44 -13.03 8.89
N VAL A 237 8.53 -13.64 9.26
CA VAL A 237 9.70 -13.87 8.40
C VAL A 237 9.61 -15.30 7.88
N LEU A 238 9.36 -15.43 6.59
CA LEU A 238 9.22 -16.72 5.92
C LEU A 238 10.35 -16.89 4.90
N LYS A 239 10.70 -18.14 4.63
CA LYS A 239 11.61 -18.46 3.54
C LYS A 239 10.89 -18.29 2.20
N ALA A 240 11.47 -17.51 1.29
CA ALA A 240 10.75 -17.06 0.09
C ALA A 240 10.33 -18.17 -0.86
N ASP A 241 11.11 -19.25 -0.92
CA ASP A 241 10.81 -20.39 -1.77
C ASP A 241 9.57 -21.19 -1.31
N GLN A 242 9.02 -20.87 -0.14
CA GLN A 242 7.81 -21.50 0.41
C GLN A 242 6.53 -20.69 0.22
N ARG A 243 6.63 -19.39 -0.13
CA ARG A 243 5.40 -18.63 -0.40
C ARG A 243 4.76 -19.10 -1.70
N PRO A 244 3.43 -19.30 -1.72
CA PRO A 244 2.71 -19.49 -2.97
C PRO A 244 2.88 -18.28 -3.89
N GLY A 245 3.26 -18.52 -5.15
CA GLY A 245 3.43 -17.42 -6.10
C GLY A 245 4.22 -17.81 -7.36
N ILE A 246 4.23 -16.90 -8.32
CA ILE A 246 4.78 -17.07 -9.66
C ILE A 246 6.17 -16.45 -9.72
N ARG A 247 7.20 -17.23 -10.11
CA ARG A 247 8.61 -16.79 -10.11
C ARG A 247 9.30 -16.89 -11.47
N ASN A 248 8.68 -17.52 -12.45
CA ASN A 248 9.26 -17.70 -13.78
C ASN A 248 8.19 -17.89 -14.85
N ALA A 249 8.60 -17.88 -16.12
CA ALA A 249 7.69 -18.01 -17.25
C ALA A 249 6.91 -19.33 -17.26
N GLU A 250 7.51 -20.46 -16.87
CA GLU A 250 6.82 -21.75 -16.80
C GLU A 250 5.64 -21.69 -15.81
N GLN A 251 5.87 -21.14 -14.62
CA GLN A 251 4.84 -20.98 -13.59
C GLN A 251 3.75 -19.98 -14.02
N LEU A 252 4.13 -18.89 -14.72
CA LEU A 252 3.15 -17.94 -15.27
C LEU A 252 2.25 -18.59 -16.32
N ILE A 253 2.81 -19.42 -17.20
CA ILE A 253 2.06 -20.18 -18.20
C ILE A 253 1.12 -21.18 -17.50
N ALA A 254 1.61 -21.92 -16.52
CA ALA A 254 0.79 -22.87 -15.76
C ALA A 254 -0.36 -22.15 -15.03
N PHE A 255 -0.08 -21.03 -14.36
CA PHE A 255 -1.10 -20.19 -13.72
C PHE A 255 -2.15 -19.71 -14.74
N ASN A 256 -1.71 -19.15 -15.87
CA ASN A 256 -2.59 -18.70 -16.94
C ASN A 256 -3.53 -19.82 -17.42
N GLN A 257 -2.99 -21.01 -17.66
CA GLN A 257 -3.77 -22.17 -18.10
C GLN A 257 -4.70 -22.70 -17.01
N LEU A 258 -4.30 -22.66 -15.74
CA LEU A 258 -5.16 -23.04 -14.61
C LEU A 258 -6.35 -22.08 -14.48
N ILE A 259 -6.10 -20.76 -14.54
CA ILE A 259 -7.17 -19.76 -14.52
C ILE A 259 -8.14 -19.95 -15.70
N ASN A 260 -7.65 -20.32 -16.88
CA ASN A 260 -8.48 -20.54 -18.07
C ASN A 260 -9.07 -21.95 -18.17
N GLY A 261 -8.75 -22.86 -17.22
CA GLY A 261 -9.24 -24.24 -17.21
C GLY A 261 -8.65 -25.13 -18.34
N SER A 262 -7.50 -24.74 -18.89
CA SER A 262 -6.82 -25.45 -19.99
C SER A 262 -5.56 -26.22 -19.57
N TYR A 263 -5.15 -26.12 -18.30
CA TYR A 263 -3.96 -26.79 -17.77
C TYR A 263 -4.13 -28.32 -17.75
N LYS A 264 -3.17 -29.03 -18.29
CA LYS A 264 -3.24 -30.50 -18.44
C LYS A 264 -2.15 -31.27 -17.69
N GLU A 265 -1.12 -30.55 -17.25
CA GLU A 265 0.05 -31.13 -16.62
C GLU A 265 -0.14 -31.19 -15.11
N ASN A 266 -0.51 -32.11 -14.43
CA ASN A 266 -0.79 -32.15 -12.97
C ASN A 266 0.42 -31.76 -12.06
N LYS A 267 1.29 -30.85 -12.54
CA LYS A 267 2.47 -30.37 -11.80
C LYS A 267 2.12 -29.26 -10.82
N TYR A 268 1.18 -28.40 -11.17
CA TYR A 268 0.78 -27.23 -10.38
C TYR A 268 -0.73 -27.20 -10.14
N THR A 269 -1.11 -26.55 -9.04
CA THR A 269 -2.48 -26.19 -8.68
C THR A 269 -2.55 -24.68 -8.42
N LEU A 270 -3.73 -24.11 -8.29
CA LEU A 270 -3.86 -22.68 -7.92
C LEU A 270 -3.29 -22.35 -6.54
N ALA A 271 -3.24 -23.34 -5.63
CA ALA A 271 -2.64 -23.18 -4.31
C ALA A 271 -1.11 -22.98 -4.33
N ASP A 272 -0.44 -23.38 -5.43
CA ASP A 272 0.99 -23.13 -5.60
C ASP A 272 1.28 -21.66 -5.96
N PHE A 273 0.28 -20.90 -6.40
CA PHE A 273 0.41 -19.52 -6.88
C PHE A 273 -0.25 -18.48 -5.99
N GLY A 274 -1.06 -18.89 -5.02
CA GLY A 274 -1.77 -17.99 -4.14
C GLY A 274 -2.34 -18.67 -2.92
N GLU A 275 -2.82 -17.86 -2.00
CA GLU A 275 -3.46 -18.30 -0.76
C GLU A 275 -4.74 -17.52 -0.50
N GLU A 276 -5.62 -18.08 0.29
CA GLU A 276 -6.84 -17.41 0.72
C GLU A 276 -6.55 -16.46 1.89
N ILE A 277 -6.83 -15.17 1.69
CA ILE A 277 -6.66 -14.12 2.69
C ILE A 277 -8.00 -13.43 2.89
N ASN A 278 -8.54 -13.49 4.11
CA ASN A 278 -9.84 -12.90 4.45
C ASN A 278 -11.01 -13.34 3.55
N GLY A 279 -10.97 -14.55 3.03
CA GLY A 279 -12.00 -15.11 2.15
C GLY A 279 -11.81 -14.77 0.66
N GLU A 280 -10.68 -14.16 0.28
CA GLU A 280 -10.32 -13.87 -1.11
C GLU A 280 -9.03 -14.58 -1.50
N MET A 281 -8.99 -15.17 -2.68
CA MET A 281 -7.75 -15.74 -3.23
C MET A 281 -6.83 -14.62 -3.71
N VAL A 282 -5.60 -14.62 -3.21
CA VAL A 282 -4.54 -13.70 -3.59
C VAL A 282 -3.42 -14.45 -4.27
N TYR A 283 -3.25 -14.22 -5.56
CA TYR A 283 -2.17 -14.76 -6.38
C TYR A 283 -1.04 -13.74 -6.49
N ARG A 284 0.21 -14.18 -6.43
CA ARG A 284 1.37 -13.27 -6.40
C ARG A 284 2.34 -13.52 -7.53
N LEU A 285 2.89 -12.44 -8.06
CA LEU A 285 4.11 -12.46 -8.86
C LEU A 285 5.29 -12.20 -7.91
N LEU A 286 6.23 -13.12 -7.80
CA LEU A 286 7.33 -13.09 -6.82
C LEU A 286 8.72 -12.91 -7.45
N ALA A 287 8.77 -12.62 -8.74
CA ALA A 287 9.98 -12.26 -9.46
C ALA A 287 9.63 -11.54 -10.76
N ASP A 288 10.57 -10.76 -11.28
CA ASP A 288 10.47 -10.22 -12.63
C ASP A 288 10.53 -11.34 -13.66
N ILE A 289 9.65 -11.28 -14.66
CA ILE A 289 9.57 -12.31 -15.69
C ILE A 289 9.78 -11.70 -17.07
N THR A 290 10.81 -12.16 -17.76
CA THR A 290 11.00 -11.85 -19.18
C THR A 290 10.49 -13.00 -20.02
N LEU A 291 9.52 -12.73 -20.89
CA LEU A 291 8.90 -13.71 -21.75
C LEU A 291 9.60 -13.81 -23.09
N THR A 292 9.62 -15.01 -23.65
CA THR A 292 9.99 -15.28 -25.04
C THR A 292 8.73 -15.34 -25.92
N GLU A 293 8.88 -15.28 -27.24
CA GLU A 293 7.76 -15.50 -28.19
C GLU A 293 7.13 -16.88 -27.98
N GLU A 294 7.92 -17.91 -27.70
CA GLU A 294 7.42 -19.26 -27.43
C GLU A 294 6.57 -19.30 -26.15
N ASP A 295 6.95 -18.58 -25.11
CA ASP A 295 6.17 -18.45 -23.87
C ASP A 295 4.84 -17.76 -24.14
N CYS A 296 4.87 -16.65 -24.86
CA CYS A 296 3.69 -15.86 -25.20
C CYS A 296 2.68 -16.66 -26.05
N ASN A 297 3.16 -17.54 -26.93
CA ASN A 297 2.28 -18.41 -27.74
C ASN A 297 1.45 -19.37 -26.89
N LYS A 298 1.90 -19.69 -25.67
CA LYS A 298 1.20 -20.57 -24.71
C LYS A 298 0.21 -19.80 -23.81
N LEU A 299 0.23 -18.46 -23.85
CA LEU A 299 -0.65 -17.63 -23.06
C LEU A 299 -1.94 -17.27 -23.80
N GLU A 300 -3.04 -17.24 -23.07
CA GLU A 300 -4.32 -16.69 -23.52
C GLU A 300 -4.75 -15.58 -22.56
N PRO A 301 -5.55 -14.60 -23.00
CA PRO A 301 -6.08 -13.60 -22.07
C PRO A 301 -6.83 -14.28 -20.90
N MET A 302 -6.46 -13.99 -19.66
CA MET A 302 -7.09 -14.64 -18.50
C MET A 302 -8.51 -14.16 -18.26
N GLY A 303 -9.38 -15.06 -17.77
CA GLY A 303 -10.74 -14.74 -17.34
C GLY A 303 -11.75 -14.51 -18.47
N ILE A 304 -11.45 -14.88 -19.70
CA ILE A 304 -12.38 -14.72 -20.85
C ILE A 304 -13.46 -15.80 -20.94
N TYR A 305 -13.29 -16.90 -20.23
CA TYR A 305 -14.25 -17.98 -20.23
C TYR A 305 -15.26 -17.79 -19.09
N THR A 306 -16.54 -17.84 -19.41
CA THR A 306 -17.63 -17.68 -18.42
C THR A 306 -17.60 -18.76 -17.33
N SER A 307 -17.07 -19.95 -17.65
CA SER A 307 -16.88 -21.04 -16.70
C SER A 307 -15.65 -20.86 -15.80
N TYR A 308 -14.75 -19.96 -16.15
CA TYR A 308 -13.48 -19.71 -15.49
C TYR A 308 -13.22 -18.20 -15.39
N PRO A 309 -14.10 -17.45 -14.71
CA PRO A 309 -13.90 -16.02 -14.52
C PRO A 309 -12.74 -15.75 -13.56
N PHE A 310 -11.99 -14.68 -13.79
CA PHE A 310 -11.05 -14.20 -12.80
C PHE A 310 -11.78 -13.36 -11.75
N THR A 311 -11.78 -13.82 -10.50
CA THR A 311 -12.51 -13.21 -9.37
C THR A 311 -11.65 -12.90 -8.16
N GLY A 312 -10.39 -13.35 -8.13
CA GLY A 312 -9.45 -13.11 -7.03
C GLY A 312 -8.63 -11.84 -7.20
N THR A 313 -7.66 -11.65 -6.32
CA THR A 313 -6.63 -10.62 -6.41
C THR A 313 -5.39 -11.18 -7.09
N PHE A 314 -4.89 -10.50 -8.12
CA PHE A 314 -3.55 -10.70 -8.65
C PHE A 314 -2.66 -9.55 -8.17
N ASP A 315 -1.69 -9.89 -7.34
CA ASP A 315 -0.72 -8.94 -6.81
C ASP A 315 0.63 -9.13 -7.51
N GLY A 316 1.02 -8.14 -8.30
CA GLY A 316 2.30 -8.12 -8.99
C GLY A 316 3.48 -7.91 -8.06
N GLU A 317 3.24 -7.56 -6.80
CA GLU A 317 4.26 -7.23 -5.78
C GLU A 317 5.33 -6.21 -6.28
N GLY A 318 4.97 -5.35 -7.22
CA GLY A 318 5.88 -4.40 -7.87
C GLY A 318 6.79 -5.01 -8.95
N HIS A 319 6.70 -6.31 -9.18
CA HIS A 319 7.45 -6.99 -10.22
C HIS A 319 6.97 -6.65 -11.63
N THR A 320 7.84 -6.89 -12.59
CA THR A 320 7.65 -6.56 -14.01
C THR A 320 7.50 -7.81 -14.86
N ILE A 321 6.49 -7.81 -15.74
CA ILE A 321 6.42 -8.75 -16.87
C ILE A 321 6.93 -8.01 -18.10
N THR A 322 8.03 -8.49 -18.68
CA THR A 322 8.68 -7.88 -19.85
C THR A 322 8.46 -8.73 -21.10
N ASN A 323 8.31 -8.08 -22.26
CA ASN A 323 8.11 -8.69 -23.57
C ASN A 323 6.81 -9.52 -23.69
N LEU A 324 5.76 -9.12 -23.00
CA LEU A 324 4.47 -9.78 -23.12
C LEU A 324 3.88 -9.57 -24.54
N GLU A 325 3.76 -10.62 -25.31
CA GLU A 325 2.92 -10.64 -26.52
C GLU A 325 1.58 -11.29 -26.19
N PHE A 326 0.49 -10.54 -26.33
CA PHE A 326 -0.83 -11.03 -25.98
C PHE A 326 -1.76 -11.12 -27.20
N LYS A 327 -2.81 -11.92 -27.05
CA LYS A 327 -3.84 -12.18 -28.06
C LYS A 327 -5.12 -11.42 -27.71
N ALA A 328 -6.02 -11.28 -28.67
CA ALA A 328 -7.41 -10.92 -28.43
C ALA A 328 -8.31 -12.10 -28.77
N TYR A 329 -9.12 -12.50 -27.82
CA TYR A 329 -10.00 -13.65 -27.94
C TYR A 329 -11.36 -13.38 -27.29
N LYS A 330 -12.44 -13.85 -27.89
CA LYS A 330 -13.83 -13.66 -27.39
C LYS A 330 -14.17 -12.20 -27.04
N GLY A 331 -13.68 -11.26 -27.84
CA GLY A 331 -13.97 -9.84 -27.66
C GLY A 331 -13.14 -9.13 -26.56
N CYS A 332 -12.09 -9.76 -26.04
CA CYS A 332 -11.19 -9.15 -25.06
C CYS A 332 -9.73 -9.48 -25.38
N GLY A 333 -8.80 -8.55 -25.13
CA GLY A 333 -7.36 -8.73 -25.32
C GLY A 333 -6.56 -8.00 -24.26
N GLY A 334 -5.49 -8.64 -23.76
CA GLY A 334 -4.60 -8.16 -22.73
C GLY A 334 -4.00 -9.30 -21.92
N PHE A 335 -3.24 -9.00 -20.89
CA PHE A 335 -2.77 -10.01 -19.94
C PHE A 335 -3.96 -10.69 -19.26
N PHE A 336 -4.92 -9.89 -18.79
CA PHE A 336 -6.27 -10.34 -18.46
C PHE A 336 -7.22 -9.93 -19.59
N GLY A 337 -7.99 -10.87 -20.12
CA GLY A 337 -9.05 -10.56 -21.07
C GLY A 337 -10.21 -9.87 -20.37
N LYS A 338 -10.68 -10.45 -19.25
CA LYS A 338 -11.77 -9.92 -18.44
C LYS A 338 -11.52 -10.19 -16.96
N ILE A 339 -11.83 -9.20 -16.13
CA ILE A 339 -11.90 -9.38 -14.67
C ILE A 339 -13.29 -9.05 -14.16
N GLU A 340 -13.77 -9.82 -13.17
CA GLU A 340 -15.10 -9.67 -12.59
C GLU A 340 -15.15 -8.60 -11.50
N GLU A 341 -16.35 -8.26 -11.01
CA GLU A 341 -16.61 -7.13 -10.12
C GLU A 341 -15.78 -7.17 -8.81
N ASN A 342 -15.56 -8.36 -8.27
CA ASN A 342 -14.78 -8.55 -7.04
C ASN A 342 -13.29 -8.76 -7.26
N ALA A 343 -12.85 -8.84 -8.52
CA ALA A 343 -11.44 -9.03 -8.83
C ALA A 343 -10.63 -7.75 -8.65
N THR A 344 -9.38 -7.92 -8.25
CA THR A 344 -8.41 -6.83 -8.14
C THR A 344 -7.11 -7.21 -8.86
N ILE A 345 -6.58 -6.31 -9.66
CA ILE A 345 -5.21 -6.39 -10.18
C ILE A 345 -4.42 -5.24 -9.56
N GLN A 346 -3.32 -5.55 -8.90
CA GLN A 346 -2.54 -4.54 -8.22
C GLN A 346 -1.04 -4.74 -8.32
N ASN A 347 -0.28 -3.64 -8.14
CA ASN A 347 1.18 -3.62 -8.04
C ASN A 347 1.89 -4.34 -9.21
N LEU A 348 1.35 -4.26 -10.42
CA LEU A 348 1.88 -4.96 -11.61
C LEU A 348 2.51 -3.97 -12.57
N ASN A 349 3.76 -4.25 -12.97
CA ASN A 349 4.41 -3.55 -14.06
C ASN A 349 4.41 -4.40 -15.34
N ILE A 350 4.12 -3.77 -16.46
CA ILE A 350 4.25 -4.38 -17.78
C ILE A 350 5.17 -3.49 -18.62
N GLU A 351 6.22 -4.08 -19.17
CA GLU A 351 7.20 -3.38 -19.99
C GLU A 351 7.39 -4.06 -21.33
N ASN A 352 7.55 -3.25 -22.38
CA ASN A 352 7.81 -3.72 -23.75
C ASN A 352 6.77 -4.75 -24.23
N ALA A 353 5.50 -4.57 -23.86
CA ALA A 353 4.43 -5.45 -24.29
C ALA A 353 3.95 -5.10 -25.70
N ARG A 354 3.45 -6.11 -26.40
CA ARG A 354 2.93 -5.98 -27.76
C ARG A 354 1.69 -6.82 -27.96
N GLY A 355 0.69 -6.27 -28.66
CA GLY A 355 -0.51 -7.04 -29.01
C GLY A 355 -1.68 -6.21 -29.50
N PRO A 356 -2.79 -6.85 -29.85
CA PRO A 356 -2.92 -8.31 -29.94
C PRO A 356 -2.21 -8.87 -31.17
N ILE A 357 -1.50 -9.97 -31.01
CA ILE A 357 -0.79 -10.66 -32.11
C ILE A 357 -1.72 -11.58 -32.96
N GLU A 358 -2.90 -11.91 -32.43
CA GLU A 358 -3.96 -12.61 -33.14
C GLU A 358 -5.25 -11.79 -33.08
N LYS A 359 -5.97 -11.74 -34.21
CA LYS A 359 -7.23 -11.01 -34.33
C LYS A 359 -8.37 -11.79 -33.68
N SER A 360 -9.27 -11.06 -33.03
CA SER A 360 -10.55 -11.59 -32.56
C SER A 360 -11.58 -11.62 -33.70
N ASP A 361 -12.52 -12.58 -33.66
CA ASP A 361 -13.67 -12.63 -34.56
C ASP A 361 -14.72 -11.52 -34.34
N SER A 362 -14.54 -10.72 -33.27
CA SER A 362 -15.37 -9.58 -32.92
C SER A 362 -14.50 -8.39 -32.57
N GLU A 363 -15.02 -7.17 -32.68
CA GLU A 363 -14.33 -5.95 -32.25
C GLU A 363 -14.00 -6.01 -30.75
N PRO A 364 -12.73 -6.29 -30.36
CA PRO A 364 -12.37 -6.54 -28.99
C PRO A 364 -12.23 -5.25 -28.16
N ARG A 365 -12.30 -5.41 -26.83
CA ARG A 365 -11.78 -4.46 -25.87
C ARG A 365 -10.34 -4.82 -25.58
N ILE A 366 -9.42 -3.88 -25.78
CA ILE A 366 -7.97 -4.15 -25.73
C ILE A 366 -7.32 -3.26 -24.70
N GLY A 367 -6.58 -3.84 -23.77
CA GLY A 367 -5.68 -3.14 -22.84
C GLY A 367 -4.44 -3.97 -22.56
N PHE A 368 -3.31 -3.38 -22.25
CA PHE A 368 -2.13 -4.19 -21.90
C PHE A 368 -2.38 -5.03 -20.66
N ILE A 369 -3.08 -4.49 -19.67
CA ILE A 369 -3.39 -5.20 -18.43
C ILE A 369 -4.73 -5.92 -18.56
N VAL A 370 -5.81 -5.22 -18.90
CA VAL A 370 -7.16 -5.81 -18.92
C VAL A 370 -7.94 -5.35 -20.15
N GLY A 371 -8.52 -6.25 -20.89
CA GLY A 371 -9.45 -5.93 -21.99
C GLY A 371 -10.75 -5.32 -21.45
N GLN A 372 -11.46 -6.05 -20.57
CA GLN A 372 -12.69 -5.60 -19.91
C GLN A 372 -12.52 -5.64 -18.38
N CYS A 373 -12.49 -4.48 -17.76
CA CYS A 373 -12.36 -4.32 -16.32
C CYS A 373 -13.72 -4.06 -15.66
N ASN A 374 -14.31 -5.07 -15.02
CA ASN A 374 -15.44 -4.88 -14.11
C ASN A 374 -14.98 -4.76 -12.65
N GLY A 375 -13.79 -5.24 -12.32
CA GLY A 375 -13.13 -5.17 -11.03
C GLY A 375 -12.28 -3.91 -10.85
N LYS A 376 -11.25 -3.99 -10.04
CA LYS A 376 -10.41 -2.86 -9.64
C LYS A 376 -8.98 -3.04 -10.15
N ILE A 377 -8.32 -1.93 -10.51
CA ILE A 377 -6.90 -1.92 -10.88
C ILE A 377 -6.21 -0.85 -10.03
N PHE A 378 -5.18 -1.26 -9.28
CA PHE A 378 -4.42 -0.39 -8.38
C PHE A 378 -2.93 -0.47 -8.68
N ASN A 379 -2.24 0.69 -8.67
CA ASN A 379 -0.79 0.75 -8.71
C ASN A 379 -0.18 -0.14 -9.81
N CYS A 380 -0.73 -0.03 -11.04
CA CYS A 380 -0.27 -0.79 -12.19
C CYS A 380 0.31 0.15 -13.23
N HIS A 381 1.46 -0.25 -13.81
CA HIS A 381 2.21 0.62 -14.70
C HIS A 381 2.57 -0.07 -16.00
N VAL A 382 2.41 0.64 -17.11
CA VAL A 382 2.76 0.18 -18.46
C VAL A 382 3.78 1.12 -19.06
N THR A 383 4.87 0.57 -19.58
CA THR A 383 5.94 1.35 -20.22
C THR A 383 6.40 0.73 -21.53
N ASN A 384 6.84 1.59 -22.47
CA ASN A 384 7.51 1.18 -23.70
C ASN A 384 6.73 0.14 -24.54
N SER A 385 5.39 0.20 -24.53
CA SER A 385 4.53 -0.85 -25.05
C SER A 385 3.77 -0.42 -26.31
N TYR A 386 3.35 -1.39 -27.14
CA TYR A 386 2.73 -1.12 -28.43
C TYR A 386 1.47 -1.95 -28.67
N LEU A 387 0.28 -1.30 -28.71
CA LEU A 387 -0.93 -1.93 -29.23
C LEU A 387 -0.91 -1.91 -30.77
N LEU A 388 -1.01 -3.10 -31.36
CA LEU A 388 -0.92 -3.28 -32.82
C LEU A 388 -2.15 -2.73 -33.57
N GLU A 389 -1.98 -2.44 -34.84
CA GLU A 389 -3.08 -2.09 -35.73
C GLU A 389 -4.07 -3.25 -35.83
N THR A 390 -5.26 -3.06 -35.30
CA THR A 390 -6.39 -4.00 -35.38
C THR A 390 -7.70 -3.24 -35.21
N GLU A 391 -8.80 -3.81 -35.69
CA GLU A 391 -10.12 -3.31 -35.36
C GLU A 391 -10.45 -3.61 -33.90
N ALA A 392 -10.93 -2.62 -33.16
CA ALA A 392 -11.28 -2.77 -31.77
C ALA A 392 -12.56 -1.97 -31.45
N ASN A 393 -13.30 -2.38 -30.42
CA ASN A 393 -14.36 -1.56 -29.91
C ASN A 393 -13.77 -0.45 -29.02
N TYR A 394 -12.95 -0.84 -28.05
CA TYR A 394 -12.28 0.10 -27.15
C TYR A 394 -10.83 -0.31 -26.95
N SER A 395 -9.90 0.65 -26.98
CA SER A 395 -8.48 0.41 -26.71
C SER A 395 -7.94 1.35 -25.64
N GLY A 396 -7.24 0.81 -24.65
CA GLY A 396 -6.60 1.58 -23.57
C GLY A 396 -5.26 1.01 -23.16
N GLY A 397 -4.38 1.84 -22.62
CA GLY A 397 -3.08 1.36 -22.16
C GLY A 397 -3.21 0.49 -20.90
N ILE A 398 -4.10 0.82 -19.97
CA ILE A 398 -4.40 -0.02 -18.81
C ILE A 398 -5.59 -0.93 -19.12
N ALA A 399 -6.72 -0.37 -19.54
CA ALA A 399 -7.94 -1.13 -19.79
C ALA A 399 -8.64 -0.72 -21.08
N GLY A 400 -9.11 -1.67 -21.87
CA GLY A 400 -9.96 -1.39 -23.04
C GLY A 400 -11.27 -0.73 -22.60
N SER A 401 -11.98 -1.33 -21.64
CA SER A 401 -13.13 -0.70 -20.96
C SER A 401 -13.04 -0.87 -19.45
N ALA A 402 -13.47 0.17 -18.72
CA ALA A 402 -13.45 0.22 -17.26
C ALA A 402 -14.84 0.57 -16.72
N ASN A 403 -15.37 -0.31 -15.86
CA ASN A 403 -16.68 -0.17 -15.21
C ASN A 403 -16.56 0.02 -13.69
N ASN A 404 -15.34 0.08 -13.15
CA ASN A 404 -15.04 0.22 -11.73
C ASN A 404 -13.82 1.15 -11.57
N LYS A 405 -12.90 0.88 -10.66
CA LYS A 405 -11.82 1.79 -10.27
C LYS A 405 -10.50 1.46 -10.95
N ILE A 406 -9.84 2.49 -11.47
CA ILE A 406 -8.42 2.50 -11.87
C ILE A 406 -7.73 3.58 -11.05
N ILE A 407 -6.84 3.19 -10.14
CA ILE A 407 -6.22 4.10 -9.16
C ILE A 407 -4.70 3.92 -9.17
N ASN A 408 -3.96 5.02 -9.05
CA ASN A 408 -2.49 5.03 -8.98
C ASN A 408 -1.80 4.37 -10.19
N CYS A 409 -2.41 4.44 -11.38
CA CYS A 409 -1.90 3.76 -12.57
C CYS A 409 -1.23 4.73 -13.53
N SER A 410 -0.30 4.21 -14.34
CA SER A 410 0.35 5.02 -15.37
C SER A 410 0.62 4.28 -16.67
N VAL A 411 0.66 5.05 -17.76
CA VAL A 411 1.15 4.62 -19.07
C VAL A 411 2.22 5.60 -19.53
N ARG A 412 3.33 5.09 -20.02
CA ARG A 412 4.46 5.94 -20.47
C ARG A 412 5.12 5.39 -21.73
N ASN A 413 5.51 6.29 -22.63
CA ASN A 413 6.27 5.98 -23.84
C ASN A 413 5.65 4.85 -24.67
N SER A 414 4.32 4.79 -24.72
CA SER A 414 3.59 3.70 -25.34
C SER A 414 2.78 4.18 -26.54
N THR A 415 2.51 3.27 -27.48
CA THR A 415 1.74 3.58 -28.66
C THR A 415 0.48 2.72 -28.74
N LEU A 416 -0.66 3.35 -29.00
CA LEU A 416 -1.93 2.71 -29.23
C LEU A 416 -2.31 2.89 -30.72
N ALA A 417 -2.15 1.84 -31.52
CA ALA A 417 -2.42 1.87 -32.96
C ALA A 417 -3.77 1.28 -33.40
N PRO A 418 -4.65 0.67 -32.56
CA PRO A 418 -5.89 0.12 -33.06
C PRO A 418 -6.80 1.16 -33.69
N THR A 419 -7.51 0.75 -34.75
CA THR A 419 -8.68 1.48 -35.26
C THR A 419 -9.86 1.09 -34.37
N ALA A 420 -10.30 2.02 -33.50
CA ALA A 420 -11.29 1.74 -32.48
C ALA A 420 -12.47 2.73 -32.51
N ASN A 421 -13.60 2.36 -31.89
CA ASN A 421 -14.63 3.34 -31.60
C ASN A 421 -14.08 4.39 -30.60
N SER A 422 -13.27 3.94 -29.65
CA SER A 422 -12.69 4.84 -28.66
C SER A 422 -11.33 4.36 -28.16
N SER A 423 -10.36 5.27 -28.11
CA SER A 423 -9.01 5.03 -27.62
C SER A 423 -8.62 6.05 -26.55
N GLY A 424 -8.03 5.59 -25.46
CA GLY A 424 -7.49 6.44 -24.40
C GLY A 424 -6.26 5.81 -23.78
N THR A 425 -5.29 6.61 -23.34
CA THR A 425 -4.02 6.05 -22.86
C THR A 425 -4.19 5.24 -21.56
N ILE A 426 -5.14 5.60 -20.69
CA ILE A 426 -5.49 4.79 -19.53
C ILE A 426 -6.66 3.84 -19.87
N ALA A 427 -7.79 4.36 -20.36
CA ALA A 427 -8.95 3.56 -20.71
C ALA A 427 -9.57 3.98 -22.03
N GLY A 428 -9.94 3.04 -22.90
CA GLY A 428 -10.69 3.33 -24.11
C GLY A 428 -12.10 3.85 -23.78
N TYR A 429 -12.81 3.13 -22.90
CA TYR A 429 -14.14 3.47 -22.45
C TYR A 429 -14.27 3.42 -20.91
N LEU A 430 -14.80 4.48 -20.32
CA LEU A 430 -15.13 4.56 -18.91
C LEU A 430 -16.65 4.61 -18.73
N TYR A 431 -17.24 3.58 -18.15
CA TYR A 431 -18.66 3.50 -17.88
C TYR A 431 -18.98 3.37 -16.39
N LYS A 432 -19.53 4.40 -15.79
CA LYS A 432 -19.82 4.48 -14.34
C LYS A 432 -18.61 4.23 -13.43
N GLY A 433 -17.41 4.18 -14.00
CA GLY A 433 -16.17 3.92 -13.30
C GLY A 433 -15.45 5.17 -12.82
N GLU A 434 -14.30 4.97 -12.22
CA GLU A 434 -13.45 5.99 -11.65
C GLU A 434 -12.00 5.82 -12.13
N ILE A 435 -11.37 6.91 -12.59
CA ILE A 435 -9.93 6.98 -12.84
C ILE A 435 -9.37 8.05 -11.91
N THR A 436 -8.55 7.64 -10.94
CA THR A 436 -8.07 8.53 -9.90
C THR A 436 -6.57 8.39 -9.67
N ASN A 437 -5.89 9.52 -9.48
CA ASN A 437 -4.45 9.56 -9.20
C ASN A 437 -3.63 8.83 -10.28
N CYS A 438 -3.97 9.01 -11.56
CA CYS A 438 -3.35 8.33 -12.69
C CYS A 438 -2.64 9.32 -13.61
N TYR A 439 -1.68 8.84 -14.40
CA TYR A 439 -1.07 9.68 -15.40
C TYR A 439 -0.70 8.96 -16.69
N SER A 440 -0.55 9.77 -17.74
CA SER A 440 -0.10 9.37 -19.06
C SER A 440 0.98 10.32 -19.54
N SER A 441 2.08 9.81 -20.09
CA SER A 441 3.16 10.66 -20.56
C SER A 441 3.91 10.09 -21.75
N ASN A 442 4.15 10.95 -22.76
CA ASN A 442 4.84 10.64 -24.00
C ASN A 442 4.19 9.47 -24.77
N ASP A 443 2.86 9.34 -24.66
CA ASP A 443 2.12 8.29 -25.33
C ASP A 443 1.55 8.77 -26.68
N THR A 444 1.39 7.86 -27.63
CA THR A 444 0.88 8.17 -28.97
C THR A 444 -0.34 7.33 -29.29
N ILE A 445 -1.44 7.95 -29.76
CA ILE A 445 -2.56 7.24 -30.32
C ILE A 445 -2.45 7.34 -31.85
N SER A 446 -1.89 6.32 -32.51
CA SER A 446 -1.66 6.33 -33.97
C SER A 446 -2.80 5.72 -34.78
N GLY A 447 -3.73 5.00 -34.14
CA GLY A 447 -4.88 4.40 -34.79
C GLY A 447 -5.95 5.42 -35.21
N LYS A 448 -6.78 5.05 -36.21
CA LYS A 448 -7.90 5.87 -36.67
C LYS A 448 -9.16 5.62 -35.83
N SER A 449 -9.12 6.02 -34.57
CA SER A 449 -10.29 5.87 -33.70
C SER A 449 -11.25 7.05 -33.80
N THR A 450 -12.53 6.80 -33.54
CA THR A 450 -13.56 7.85 -33.56
C THR A 450 -13.33 8.85 -32.43
N TYR A 451 -12.97 8.38 -31.24
CA TYR A 451 -12.69 9.19 -30.07
C TYR A 451 -11.30 8.88 -29.51
N ASN A 452 -10.43 9.89 -29.45
CA ASN A 452 -9.05 9.79 -28.99
C ASN A 452 -8.81 10.75 -27.82
N GLY A 453 -8.71 10.23 -26.59
CA GLY A 453 -8.47 11.03 -25.39
C GLY A 453 -7.14 10.73 -24.71
N GLY A 454 -6.52 11.74 -24.12
CA GLY A 454 -5.23 11.62 -23.44
C GLY A 454 -5.27 10.77 -22.16
N ILE A 455 -6.44 10.54 -21.59
CA ILE A 455 -6.67 9.58 -20.51
C ILE A 455 -7.75 8.56 -20.93
N CYS A 456 -8.88 9.06 -21.44
CA CYS A 456 -10.01 8.22 -21.81
C CYS A 456 -10.60 8.69 -23.15
N GLY A 457 -10.88 7.77 -24.06
CA GLY A 457 -11.47 8.15 -25.34
C GLY A 457 -12.94 8.54 -25.17
N PHE A 458 -13.74 7.69 -24.55
CA PHE A 458 -15.15 7.94 -24.26
C PHE A 458 -15.47 7.68 -22.79
N ALA A 459 -16.07 8.65 -22.10
CA ALA A 459 -16.49 8.52 -20.72
C ALA A 459 -18.00 8.75 -20.58
N GLN A 460 -18.68 7.87 -19.86
CA GLN A 460 -20.12 7.96 -19.58
C GLN A 460 -20.42 7.69 -18.11
N ASN A 461 -21.04 8.66 -17.42
CA ASN A 461 -21.38 8.59 -16.00
C ASN A 461 -20.20 8.27 -15.07
N GLY A 462 -18.97 8.62 -15.48
CA GLY A 462 -17.74 8.32 -14.74
C GLY A 462 -17.14 9.54 -14.05
N THR A 463 -16.06 9.30 -13.31
CA THR A 463 -15.25 10.36 -12.68
C THR A 463 -13.78 10.21 -13.01
N ILE A 464 -13.09 11.33 -13.24
CA ILE A 464 -11.63 11.39 -13.41
C ILE A 464 -11.10 12.47 -12.46
N THR A 465 -10.20 12.06 -11.54
CA THR A 465 -9.77 12.94 -10.45
C THR A 465 -8.26 12.84 -10.24
N ASN A 466 -7.61 13.95 -9.93
CA ASN A 466 -6.19 14.06 -9.57
C ASN A 466 -5.24 13.38 -10.58
N CYS A 467 -5.50 13.57 -11.86
CA CYS A 467 -4.73 12.96 -12.95
C CYS A 467 -3.94 14.01 -13.72
N TYR A 468 -2.86 13.60 -14.40
CA TYR A 468 -2.22 14.47 -15.36
C TYR A 468 -1.89 13.78 -16.69
N VAL A 469 -1.74 14.61 -17.74
CA VAL A 469 -1.30 14.22 -19.08
C VAL A 469 -0.13 15.08 -19.50
N TYR A 470 0.92 14.46 -20.04
CA TYR A 470 2.11 15.14 -20.52
C TYR A 470 2.55 14.63 -21.89
N ALA A 471 2.75 15.55 -22.84
CA ALA A 471 3.36 15.29 -24.14
C ALA A 471 2.74 14.14 -24.97
N ASN A 472 1.46 13.84 -24.78
CA ASN A 472 0.78 12.81 -25.57
C ASN A 472 0.48 13.35 -26.98
N GLU A 473 0.57 12.47 -27.97
CA GLU A 473 0.37 12.79 -29.38
C GLU A 473 -0.90 12.16 -29.97
N ASN A 474 -1.44 12.81 -31.01
CA ASN A 474 -2.62 12.37 -31.76
C ASN A 474 -3.90 12.20 -30.91
N VAL A 475 -3.98 12.91 -29.79
CA VAL A 475 -5.20 12.99 -29.00
C VAL A 475 -6.10 14.12 -29.51
N ASN A 476 -7.40 13.94 -29.47
CA ASN A 476 -8.40 14.95 -29.85
C ASN A 476 -8.86 15.80 -28.66
N GLY A 477 -8.91 15.22 -27.47
CA GLY A 477 -9.14 15.89 -26.20
C GLY A 477 -7.99 15.66 -25.24
N GLN A 478 -7.58 16.66 -24.46
CA GLN A 478 -6.44 16.51 -23.54
C GLN A 478 -6.65 15.37 -22.56
N PHE A 479 -7.85 15.22 -22.03
CA PHE A 479 -8.23 14.11 -21.16
C PHE A 479 -9.22 13.17 -21.83
N ILE A 480 -10.29 13.72 -22.42
CA ILE A 480 -11.37 12.93 -22.99
C ILE A 480 -11.75 13.53 -24.34
N ASP A 481 -11.97 12.69 -25.35
CA ASP A 481 -12.55 13.16 -26.62
C ASP A 481 -14.07 13.36 -26.46
N TYR A 482 -14.81 12.35 -26.01
CA TYR A 482 -16.25 12.47 -25.77
C TYR A 482 -16.64 12.08 -24.34
N ALA A 483 -17.40 12.95 -23.70
CA ALA A 483 -17.89 12.71 -22.34
C ALA A 483 -19.39 12.98 -22.23
N SER A 484 -20.09 12.12 -21.49
CA SER A 484 -21.50 12.30 -21.13
C SER A 484 -21.71 12.06 -19.63
N SER A 485 -22.31 13.03 -18.94
CA SER A 485 -22.59 12.98 -17.50
C SER A 485 -21.37 12.57 -16.66
N THR A 486 -20.20 13.12 -17.02
CA THR A 486 -18.90 12.76 -16.45
C THR A 486 -18.34 13.94 -15.65
N THR A 487 -17.66 13.65 -14.53
CA THR A 487 -17.04 14.66 -13.67
C THR A 487 -15.51 14.60 -13.79
N LEU A 488 -14.88 15.77 -14.05
CA LEU A 488 -13.42 15.94 -14.00
C LEU A 488 -13.04 16.89 -12.89
N THR A 489 -12.11 16.46 -12.03
CA THR A 489 -11.68 17.26 -10.87
C THR A 489 -10.16 17.20 -10.69
N LYS A 490 -9.51 18.36 -10.50
CA LYS A 490 -8.07 18.44 -10.22
C LYS A 490 -7.21 17.70 -11.27
N CYS A 491 -7.53 17.90 -12.55
CA CYS A 491 -6.79 17.32 -13.67
C CYS A 491 -5.81 18.34 -14.26
N TYR A 492 -4.60 17.89 -14.62
CA TYR A 492 -3.50 18.76 -15.04
C TYR A 492 -2.98 18.36 -16.42
N TYR A 493 -2.77 19.33 -17.33
CA TYR A 493 -2.35 19.07 -18.69
C TYR A 493 -1.42 20.13 -19.28
N ASP A 494 -0.63 19.71 -20.27
CA ASP A 494 0.41 20.51 -20.89
C ASP A 494 -0.14 21.70 -21.69
N ILE A 495 0.30 22.90 -21.36
CA ILE A 495 -0.08 24.13 -22.07
C ILE A 495 0.49 24.19 -23.48
N SER A 496 1.59 23.49 -23.79
CA SER A 496 2.17 23.50 -25.17
C SER A 496 1.22 22.85 -26.18
N LYS A 497 0.29 22.02 -25.74
CA LYS A 497 -0.80 21.43 -26.52
C LYS A 497 -2.12 22.22 -26.35
N SER A 498 -2.06 23.49 -26.01
CA SER A 498 -3.16 24.35 -25.56
C SER A 498 -4.31 24.55 -26.55
N THR A 499 -4.15 24.19 -27.83
CA THR A 499 -5.23 24.21 -28.82
C THR A 499 -6.31 23.17 -28.58
N LEU A 500 -6.01 22.15 -27.79
CA LEU A 500 -6.94 21.08 -27.48
C LEU A 500 -7.76 21.40 -26.23
N ALA A 501 -9.07 21.13 -26.29
CA ALA A 501 -9.93 21.25 -25.14
C ALA A 501 -9.65 20.12 -24.12
N LEU A 502 -9.91 20.35 -22.84
CA LEU A 502 -9.85 19.34 -21.78
C LEU A 502 -10.75 18.14 -22.13
N ILE A 503 -11.98 18.43 -22.51
CA ILE A 503 -12.94 17.51 -23.13
C ILE A 503 -13.31 18.10 -24.49
N LYS A 504 -13.09 17.37 -25.58
CA LYS A 504 -13.43 17.86 -26.93
C LYS A 504 -14.94 18.01 -27.11
N THR A 505 -15.70 16.99 -26.75
CA THR A 505 -17.17 16.99 -26.83
C THR A 505 -17.77 16.58 -25.50
N SER A 506 -18.61 17.44 -24.91
CA SER A 506 -19.19 17.19 -23.61
C SER A 506 -20.71 17.33 -23.61
N LYS A 507 -21.41 16.44 -22.88
CA LYS A 507 -22.83 16.50 -22.63
C LYS A 507 -23.11 16.28 -21.14
N ASN A 508 -23.72 17.28 -20.49
CA ASN A 508 -24.05 17.21 -19.04
C ASN A 508 -22.83 16.89 -18.14
N CYS A 509 -21.64 17.38 -18.48
CA CYS A 509 -20.44 17.14 -17.72
C CYS A 509 -20.17 18.25 -16.71
N THR A 510 -19.59 17.85 -15.55
CA THR A 510 -19.13 18.78 -14.52
C THR A 510 -17.60 18.82 -14.54
N THR A 511 -17.05 20.02 -14.62
CA THR A 511 -15.61 20.24 -14.48
C THR A 511 -15.36 21.21 -13.34
N SER A 512 -14.65 20.80 -12.32
CA SER A 512 -14.15 21.67 -11.26
C SER A 512 -12.71 22.08 -11.57
N PRO A 513 -12.02 22.92 -10.78
CA PRO A 513 -10.73 23.47 -11.20
C PRO A 513 -9.79 22.44 -11.80
N ASN A 514 -9.52 22.58 -13.09
CA ASN A 514 -8.56 21.81 -13.86
C ASN A 514 -7.53 22.80 -14.38
N TYR A 515 -6.27 22.40 -14.44
CA TYR A 515 -5.19 23.35 -14.57
C TYR A 515 -4.28 23.04 -15.75
N LYS A 516 -3.97 24.09 -16.54
CA LYS A 516 -2.90 24.08 -17.51
C LYS A 516 -1.58 24.36 -16.78
N TYR A 517 -0.55 23.59 -17.04
CA TYR A 517 0.78 23.84 -16.52
C TYR A 517 1.76 24.25 -17.61
N ASN A 518 2.85 24.88 -17.21
CA ASN A 518 3.96 25.21 -18.11
C ASN A 518 4.85 23.98 -18.27
N ASN A 519 5.00 23.46 -19.48
CA ASN A 519 5.78 22.25 -19.76
C ASN A 519 7.31 22.41 -19.57
N THR A 520 7.82 23.64 -19.50
CA THR A 520 9.26 23.87 -19.24
C THR A 520 9.62 23.79 -17.76
N SER A 521 8.72 24.22 -16.88
CA SER A 521 8.95 24.29 -15.43
C SER A 521 8.08 23.33 -14.63
N PHE A 522 7.11 22.67 -15.25
CA PHE A 522 6.12 21.81 -14.61
C PHE A 522 5.42 22.45 -13.40
N THR A 523 5.07 23.74 -13.56
CA THR A 523 4.48 24.54 -12.49
C THR A 523 3.19 25.23 -12.92
N ILE A 524 2.34 25.51 -11.94
CA ILE A 524 1.17 26.37 -12.04
C ILE A 524 1.34 27.47 -10.99
N ASN A 525 1.38 28.74 -11.40
CA ASN A 525 1.63 29.87 -10.50
C ASN A 525 2.85 29.62 -9.57
N ASN A 526 3.96 29.17 -10.16
CA ASN A 526 5.20 28.78 -9.48
C ASN A 526 5.10 27.58 -8.50
N THR A 527 3.98 26.89 -8.43
CA THR A 527 3.82 25.68 -7.62
C THR A 527 4.06 24.44 -8.50
N PRO A 528 5.01 23.57 -8.17
CA PRO A 528 5.22 22.31 -8.87
C PRO A 528 3.97 21.42 -8.87
N ILE A 529 3.73 20.72 -9.99
CA ILE A 529 2.54 19.88 -10.17
C ILE A 529 2.47 18.77 -9.11
N TYR A 530 3.58 18.13 -8.78
CA TYR A 530 3.58 17.05 -7.78
C TYR A 530 3.07 17.53 -6.41
N LEU A 531 3.34 18.77 -6.00
CA LEU A 531 2.81 19.34 -4.77
C LEU A 531 1.30 19.56 -4.83
N LEU A 532 0.78 20.00 -5.99
CA LEU A 532 -0.66 20.18 -6.18
C LEU A 532 -1.42 18.84 -6.18
N LEU A 533 -0.83 17.80 -6.75
CA LEU A 533 -1.35 16.43 -6.72
C LEU A 533 -1.38 15.91 -5.29
N ASN A 534 -0.29 16.08 -4.53
CA ASN A 534 -0.21 15.67 -3.13
C ASN A 534 -1.16 16.48 -2.23
N GLN A 535 -1.36 17.76 -2.50
CA GLN A 535 -2.33 18.56 -1.75
C GLN A 535 -3.76 18.02 -1.85
N TRP A 536 -4.11 17.40 -2.98
CA TRP A 536 -5.40 16.75 -3.13
C TRP A 536 -5.45 15.42 -2.33
N ILE A 537 -4.37 14.64 -2.36
CA ILE A 537 -4.26 13.37 -1.63
C ILE A 537 -4.37 13.60 -0.11
N GLY A 538 -3.71 14.65 0.40
CA GLY A 538 -3.61 14.87 1.85
C GLY A 538 -2.93 13.67 2.53
N ASN A 539 -3.61 13.10 3.52
CA ASN A 539 -3.15 11.93 4.28
C ASN A 539 -3.90 10.64 3.91
N ASP A 540 -4.58 10.59 2.75
CA ASP A 540 -5.28 9.38 2.32
C ASP A 540 -4.29 8.35 1.77
N SER A 541 -4.04 7.29 2.54
CA SER A 541 -3.12 6.21 2.20
C SER A 541 -3.55 5.35 1.01
N THR A 542 -4.77 5.50 0.51
CA THR A 542 -5.22 4.83 -0.72
C THR A 542 -4.44 5.32 -1.94
N TYR A 543 -3.91 6.56 -1.88
CA TYR A 543 -3.28 7.20 -3.03
C TYR A 543 -1.77 7.30 -2.84
N LEU A 544 -1.03 6.84 -3.86
CA LEU A 544 0.42 7.03 -3.91
C LEU A 544 0.77 8.50 -3.97
N GLN A 545 1.73 8.91 -3.17
CA GLN A 545 2.27 10.26 -3.18
C GLN A 545 3.13 10.48 -4.43
N TRP A 546 3.27 11.74 -4.82
CA TRP A 546 4.01 12.18 -5.98
C TRP A 546 5.33 12.82 -5.59
N LYS A 547 6.36 12.57 -6.36
CA LYS A 547 7.64 13.31 -6.32
C LYS A 547 7.93 13.98 -7.65
N THR A 548 8.89 14.90 -7.67
CA THR A 548 9.31 15.54 -8.92
C THR A 548 9.86 14.50 -9.90
N GLY A 549 9.41 14.56 -11.14
CA GLY A 549 10.03 13.81 -12.23
C GLY A 549 11.25 14.55 -12.79
N THR A 550 12.15 13.84 -13.44
CA THR A 550 13.32 14.44 -14.13
C THR A 550 12.97 14.97 -15.51
N THR A 551 12.16 14.25 -16.27
CA THR A 551 11.77 14.56 -17.64
C THR A 551 10.27 14.72 -17.83
N ILE A 552 9.48 14.42 -16.82
CA ILE A 552 8.01 14.53 -16.80
C ILE A 552 7.58 15.25 -15.52
N PRO A 553 6.35 15.79 -15.45
CA PRO A 553 5.91 16.66 -14.34
C PRO A 553 6.01 16.04 -12.95
N ALA A 554 5.62 14.78 -12.82
CA ALA A 554 5.61 14.07 -11.55
C ALA A 554 5.68 12.55 -11.78
N VAL A 555 6.19 11.82 -10.81
CA VAL A 555 6.16 10.34 -10.74
C VAL A 555 5.72 9.92 -9.35
N PHE A 556 5.26 8.69 -9.19
CA PHE A 556 4.96 8.17 -7.86
C PHE A 556 6.24 8.00 -7.03
N THR A 557 6.12 8.14 -5.71
CA THR A 557 7.28 8.04 -4.79
C THR A 557 7.91 6.65 -4.79
N THR A 558 7.15 5.64 -5.13
CA THR A 558 7.57 4.23 -5.18
C THR A 558 8.10 3.80 -6.56
N GLN A 559 8.21 4.71 -7.52
CA GLN A 559 8.73 4.45 -8.87
C GLN A 559 10.15 4.94 -9.09
#